data_83390f46761d2734cb8242a08425691a
#
_entry.id   83390f46761d2734cb8242a08425691a
#
_cell.length_a   1.000
_cell.length_b   1.000
_cell.length_c   1.000
_cell.angle_alpha   90.00
_cell.angle_beta   90.00
_cell.angle_gamma   90.00
#
_symmetry.space_group_name_H-M   'P 1'
#
loop_
_entity.id
_entity.type
_entity.pdbx_description
1 polymer ?
#
loop_
_entity_poly.entity_id
_entity_poly.type
_entity_poly.pdbx_seq_one_letter_code
_entity_poly.pdbx_strand_id
1 'polypeptide(L)'
;MKKFPLHFALVGLALALGCGGAQRPVDRGPITPDRLYPMTEGSVWTYDVETGVGPNVLAISRVVAVRGTSVEIRNDGGQSLTYERRAEGLWEPGSSTWLLRAPIEVGASWDTGSGRTARITAIDERVEVMAGVFEECVRVEETGGDDGRVIATVYCPDVGPTIIESRMTAQLTGMEAAVRGTLRAFALGDEAASYAGADGVDVEEP
;
A
#
# COMPACT_ATOMS: atom_id res chain seq x y z
N MET A 1 -32.56 59.92 -52.02
CA MET A 1 -31.18 59.64 -51.60
C MET A 1 -31.20 59.52 -50.13
N LYS A 2 -31.24 58.28 -49.57
CA LYS A 2 -31.24 58.01 -48.09
C LYS A 2 -29.90 57.38 -47.70
N LYS A 3 -29.19 58.05 -46.83
CA LYS A 3 -27.91 57.59 -46.26
C LYS A 3 -28.19 56.65 -45.08
N PHE A 4 -27.63 55.44 -45.12
CA PHE A 4 -27.61 54.50 -44.02
C PHE A 4 -26.31 54.70 -43.20
N PRO A 5 -26.34 54.76 -41.87
CA PRO A 5 -25.15 54.72 -41.08
C PRO A 5 -24.73 53.28 -40.75
N LEU A 6 -23.46 52.98 -40.98
CA LEU A 6 -22.80 51.71 -40.69
C LEU A 6 -22.43 51.68 -39.20
N HIS A 7 -23.06 50.76 -38.42
CA HIS A 7 -22.69 50.53 -37.02
C HIS A 7 -21.62 49.47 -36.97
N PHE A 8 -20.43 49.85 -36.54
CA PHE A 8 -19.33 48.97 -36.21
C PHE A 8 -19.58 48.35 -34.80
N ALA A 9 -19.88 47.07 -34.72
CA ALA A 9 -19.92 46.31 -33.46
C ALA A 9 -18.50 45.84 -33.10
N LEU A 10 -17.93 46.41 -32.06
CA LEU A 10 -16.70 45.93 -31.45
C LEU A 10 -16.99 44.66 -30.63
N VAL A 11 -16.54 43.53 -31.11
CA VAL A 11 -16.53 42.26 -30.36
C VAL A 11 -15.31 42.25 -29.46
N GLY A 12 -15.54 42.43 -28.18
CA GLY A 12 -14.50 42.32 -27.15
C GLY A 12 -14.14 40.86 -26.90
N LEU A 13 -12.93 40.45 -27.31
CA LEU A 13 -12.33 39.15 -27.00
C LEU A 13 -11.80 39.14 -25.58
N ALA A 14 -12.55 38.55 -24.63
CA ALA A 14 -12.11 38.34 -23.26
C ALA A 14 -11.11 37.18 -23.22
N LEU A 15 -9.82 37.47 -23.07
CA LEU A 15 -8.77 36.52 -22.79
C LEU A 15 -8.90 36.08 -21.30
N ALA A 16 -9.48 34.90 -21.08
CA ALA A 16 -9.45 34.22 -19.80
C ALA A 16 -8.00 33.72 -19.55
N LEU A 17 -7.22 34.47 -18.78
CA LEU A 17 -5.96 33.99 -18.20
C LEU A 17 -6.28 32.92 -17.16
N GLY A 18 -6.32 31.66 -17.57
CA GLY A 18 -6.35 30.52 -16.67
C GLY A 18 -5.04 30.45 -15.89
N CYS A 19 -5.03 30.88 -14.63
CA CYS A 19 -3.96 30.57 -13.69
C CYS A 19 -3.97 29.07 -13.41
N GLY A 20 -3.32 28.29 -14.25
CA GLY A 20 -2.90 26.93 -13.94
C GLY A 20 -1.82 27.01 -12.89
N GLY A 21 -2.18 27.04 -11.62
CA GLY A 21 -1.22 26.88 -10.53
C GLY A 21 -0.57 25.51 -10.66
N ALA A 22 0.69 25.46 -11.12
CA ALA A 22 1.49 24.27 -11.01
C ALA A 22 1.59 23.94 -9.50
N GLN A 23 0.87 22.89 -9.07
CA GLN A 23 1.05 22.37 -7.72
C GLN A 23 2.51 21.93 -7.61
N ARG A 24 3.28 22.62 -6.78
CA ARG A 24 4.62 22.19 -6.44
C ARG A 24 4.52 20.79 -5.85
N PRO A 25 5.36 19.84 -6.28
CA PRO A 25 5.47 18.56 -5.59
C PRO A 25 5.67 18.81 -4.10
N VAL A 26 4.82 18.24 -3.28
CA VAL A 26 5.00 18.29 -1.83
C VAL A 26 6.22 17.43 -1.55
N ASP A 27 7.33 18.03 -1.13
CA ASP A 27 8.50 17.29 -0.67
C ASP A 27 8.09 16.53 0.61
N ARG A 28 7.85 15.24 0.47
CA ARG A 28 7.44 14.35 1.57
C ARG A 28 8.63 13.79 2.34
N GLY A 29 9.84 14.26 2.04
CA GLY A 29 11.08 13.75 2.63
C GLY A 29 11.44 12.33 2.11
N PRO A 30 12.54 11.75 2.65
CA PRO A 30 13.04 10.46 2.18
C PRO A 30 12.04 9.33 2.43
N ILE A 31 12.10 8.33 1.56
CA ILE A 31 11.34 7.08 1.75
C ILE A 31 12.02 6.29 2.88
N THR A 32 11.25 5.95 3.91
CA THR A 32 11.69 5.18 5.08
C THR A 32 10.82 3.94 5.25
N PRO A 33 11.28 2.90 5.98
CA PRO A 33 10.46 1.74 6.32
C PRO A 33 9.11 2.10 6.97
N ASP A 34 9.08 3.09 7.87
CA ASP A 34 7.84 3.55 8.52
C ASP A 34 6.87 4.23 7.54
N ARG A 35 7.38 4.95 6.54
CA ARG A 35 6.54 5.52 5.48
C ARG A 35 6.03 4.45 4.52
N LEU A 36 6.83 3.43 4.23
CA LEU A 36 6.42 2.30 3.39
C LEU A 36 5.37 1.42 4.06
N TYR A 37 5.32 1.38 5.39
CA TYR A 37 4.25 0.69 6.11
C TYR A 37 3.85 1.51 7.35
N PRO A 38 2.92 2.46 7.20
CA PRO A 38 2.51 3.39 8.26
C PRO A 38 1.56 2.70 9.25
N MET A 39 2.08 1.85 10.11
CA MET A 39 1.35 1.03 11.08
C MET A 39 0.87 1.87 12.29
N THR A 40 0.00 2.85 12.08
CA THR A 40 -0.63 3.64 13.14
C THR A 40 -1.79 2.87 13.76
N GLU A 41 -2.04 2.98 15.07
CA GLU A 41 -3.16 2.31 15.73
C GLU A 41 -4.49 2.66 15.06
N GLY A 42 -5.32 1.65 14.82
CA GLY A 42 -6.57 1.79 14.06
C GLY A 42 -6.42 1.66 12.55
N SER A 43 -5.21 1.69 11.99
CA SER A 43 -5.02 1.52 10.54
C SER A 43 -5.57 0.17 10.05
N VAL A 44 -6.19 0.19 8.86
CA VAL A 44 -6.83 -0.97 8.23
C VAL A 44 -6.47 -1.03 6.77
N TRP A 45 -6.14 -2.23 6.28
CA TRP A 45 -5.96 -2.54 4.86
C TRP A 45 -6.88 -3.68 4.47
N THR A 46 -7.61 -3.53 3.38
CA THR A 46 -8.48 -4.56 2.81
C THR A 46 -7.96 -4.94 1.43
N TYR A 47 -7.83 -6.24 1.19
CA TYR A 47 -7.29 -6.78 -0.06
C TYR A 47 -8.31 -7.67 -0.76
N ASP A 48 -8.35 -7.59 -2.08
CA ASP A 48 -8.92 -8.64 -2.93
C ASP A 48 -7.82 -9.70 -3.16
N VAL A 49 -8.09 -10.93 -2.75
CA VAL A 49 -7.11 -12.03 -2.84
C VAL A 49 -7.57 -13.05 -3.88
N GLU A 50 -6.74 -13.22 -4.90
CA GLU A 50 -6.88 -14.23 -5.95
C GLU A 50 -6.01 -15.43 -5.60
N THR A 51 -6.63 -16.61 -5.48
CA THR A 51 -5.92 -17.86 -5.11
C THR A 51 -5.63 -18.75 -6.30
N GLY A 52 -6.08 -18.36 -7.50
CA GLY A 52 -6.01 -19.19 -8.72
C GLY A 52 -7.02 -20.35 -8.73
N VAL A 53 -7.72 -20.59 -7.63
CA VAL A 53 -8.77 -21.61 -7.50
C VAL A 53 -9.96 -21.02 -6.74
N GLY A 54 -11.14 -21.08 -7.34
CA GLY A 54 -12.37 -20.54 -6.75
C GLY A 54 -12.52 -19.02 -6.86
N PRO A 55 -13.51 -18.45 -6.15
CA PRO A 55 -13.75 -17.01 -6.16
C PRO A 55 -12.69 -16.27 -5.36
N ASN A 56 -12.50 -14.99 -5.68
CA ASN A 56 -11.68 -14.10 -4.89
C ASN A 56 -12.25 -13.95 -3.47
N VAL A 57 -11.36 -13.82 -2.49
CA VAL A 57 -11.73 -13.60 -1.10
C VAL A 57 -11.21 -12.26 -0.61
N LEU A 58 -11.88 -11.69 0.38
CA LEU A 58 -11.38 -10.50 1.06
C LEU A 58 -10.43 -10.92 2.18
N ALA A 59 -9.32 -10.21 2.32
CA ALA A 59 -8.45 -10.29 3.48
C ALA A 59 -8.31 -8.91 4.12
N ILE A 60 -8.42 -8.84 5.43
CA ILE A 60 -8.30 -7.61 6.19
C ILE A 60 -7.16 -7.72 7.18
N SER A 61 -6.35 -6.67 7.24
CA SER A 61 -5.26 -6.50 8.19
C SER A 61 -5.48 -5.22 8.98
N ARG A 62 -5.36 -5.26 10.32
CA ARG A 62 -5.61 -4.12 11.22
C ARG A 62 -4.50 -3.95 12.21
N VAL A 63 -4.08 -2.72 12.46
CA VAL A 63 -3.26 -2.38 13.62
C VAL A 63 -4.18 -2.27 14.82
N VAL A 64 -4.07 -3.22 15.74
CA VAL A 64 -4.96 -3.31 16.92
C VAL A 64 -4.37 -2.68 18.17
N ALA A 65 -3.05 -2.52 18.21
CA ALA A 65 -2.38 -1.82 19.31
C ALA A 65 -1.01 -1.27 18.90
N VAL A 66 -0.67 -0.11 19.43
CA VAL A 66 0.68 0.48 19.36
C VAL A 66 1.14 0.79 20.80
N ARG A 67 2.26 0.20 21.22
CA ARG A 67 2.83 0.37 22.57
C ARG A 67 4.31 0.74 22.45
N GLY A 68 4.60 2.03 22.49
CA GLY A 68 5.95 2.54 22.20
C GLY A 68 6.39 2.19 20.78
N THR A 69 7.43 1.39 20.65
CA THR A 69 7.92 0.91 19.35
C THR A 69 7.22 -0.35 18.85
N SER A 70 6.49 -1.04 19.73
CA SER A 70 5.80 -2.31 19.40
C SER A 70 4.45 -2.06 18.77
N VAL A 71 4.16 -2.75 17.67
CA VAL A 71 2.91 -2.67 16.89
C VAL A 71 2.35 -4.07 16.74
N GLU A 72 1.09 -4.26 17.13
CA GLU A 72 0.35 -5.51 16.92
C GLU A 72 -0.59 -5.36 15.72
N ILE A 73 -0.43 -6.24 14.73
CA ILE A 73 -1.31 -6.34 13.56
C ILE A 73 -2.11 -7.64 13.67
N ARG A 74 -3.41 -7.56 13.40
CA ARG A 74 -4.30 -8.73 13.36
C ARG A 74 -4.93 -8.87 11.98
N ASN A 75 -4.88 -10.10 11.47
CA ASN A 75 -5.54 -10.49 10.24
C ASN A 75 -6.91 -11.12 10.54
N ASP A 76 -7.85 -11.11 9.59
CA ASP A 76 -9.20 -11.69 9.75
C ASP A 76 -9.21 -13.18 10.16
N GLY A 77 -8.17 -13.93 9.79
CA GLY A 77 -7.96 -15.31 10.25
C GLY A 77 -7.63 -15.44 11.75
N GLY A 78 -7.64 -14.33 12.51
CA GLY A 78 -7.33 -14.31 13.95
C GLY A 78 -5.84 -14.38 14.27
N GLN A 79 -4.97 -14.46 13.28
CA GLN A 79 -3.53 -14.43 13.47
C GLN A 79 -3.08 -13.01 13.83
N SER A 80 -2.34 -12.89 14.93
CA SER A 80 -1.65 -11.65 15.31
C SER A 80 -0.18 -11.74 15.03
N LEU A 81 0.39 -10.66 14.48
CA LEU A 81 1.82 -10.46 14.27
C LEU A 81 2.24 -9.23 15.04
N THR A 82 3.43 -9.29 15.64
CA THR A 82 4.02 -8.15 16.35
C THR A 82 5.25 -7.69 15.62
N TYR A 83 5.31 -6.38 15.37
CA TYR A 83 6.47 -5.72 14.80
C TYR A 83 7.04 -4.71 15.79
N GLU A 84 8.34 -4.47 15.71
CA GLU A 84 9.03 -3.41 16.43
C GLU A 84 9.60 -2.40 15.44
N ARG A 85 9.31 -1.11 15.64
CA ARG A 85 10.00 -0.03 14.94
C ARG A 85 11.37 0.16 15.53
N ARG A 86 12.41 -0.01 14.72
CA ARG A 86 13.81 0.20 15.07
C ARG A 86 14.42 1.24 14.14
N ALA A 87 15.57 1.76 14.51
CA ALA A 87 16.27 2.77 13.67
C ALA A 87 16.55 2.25 12.25
N GLU A 88 16.80 0.95 12.12
CA GLU A 88 17.10 0.31 10.84
C GLU A 88 15.85 -0.13 10.05
N GLY A 89 14.66 -0.15 10.68
CA GLY A 89 13.45 -0.59 10.00
C GLY A 89 12.41 -1.28 10.89
N LEU A 90 11.61 -2.14 10.27
CA LEU A 90 10.54 -2.89 10.90
C LEU A 90 11.00 -4.32 11.19
N TRP A 91 11.13 -4.65 12.46
CA TRP A 91 11.61 -5.92 12.98
C TRP A 91 10.45 -6.79 13.45
N GLU A 92 10.47 -8.07 13.17
CA GLU A 92 9.53 -9.06 13.68
C GLU A 92 10.21 -9.91 14.78
N PRO A 93 9.90 -9.70 16.07
CA PRO A 93 10.54 -10.42 17.16
C PRO A 93 10.27 -11.93 17.14
N GLY A 94 9.07 -12.34 16.68
CA GLY A 94 8.65 -13.74 16.68
C GLY A 94 9.51 -14.63 15.78
N SER A 95 9.87 -14.13 14.60
CA SER A 95 10.76 -14.79 13.64
C SER A 95 12.22 -14.36 13.76
N SER A 96 12.49 -13.29 14.53
CA SER A 96 13.80 -12.63 14.62
C SER A 96 14.30 -12.17 13.24
N THR A 97 13.42 -11.52 12.46
CA THR A 97 13.71 -11.09 11.08
C THR A 97 13.25 -9.67 10.81
N TRP A 98 13.71 -9.10 9.70
CA TRP A 98 13.26 -7.80 9.23
C TRP A 98 12.14 -7.97 8.22
N LEU A 99 11.03 -7.25 8.42
CA LEU A 99 9.99 -7.07 7.40
C LEU A 99 10.46 -6.07 6.33
N LEU A 100 10.96 -4.93 6.78
CA LEU A 100 11.53 -3.87 5.94
C LEU A 100 12.79 -3.32 6.63
N ARG A 101 13.85 -3.10 5.86
CA ARG A 101 15.11 -2.60 6.40
C ARG A 101 15.73 -1.52 5.51
N ALA A 102 16.21 -0.44 6.14
CA ALA A 102 16.99 0.59 5.46
C ALA A 102 18.41 0.09 5.12
N PRO A 103 19.06 0.65 4.09
CA PRO A 103 18.58 1.75 3.23
C PRO A 103 17.53 1.29 2.21
N ILE A 104 16.62 2.20 1.82
CA ILE A 104 15.62 1.92 0.78
C ILE A 104 16.24 2.27 -0.58
N GLU A 105 16.95 1.31 -1.14
CA GLU A 105 17.64 1.44 -2.44
C GLU A 105 17.67 0.10 -3.18
N VAL A 106 17.68 0.14 -4.50
CA VAL A 106 17.74 -1.08 -5.32
C VAL A 106 19.01 -1.89 -5.01
N GLY A 107 18.82 -3.17 -4.73
CA GLY A 107 19.89 -4.10 -4.38
C GLY A 107 20.12 -4.26 -2.88
N ALA A 108 19.59 -3.37 -2.01
CA ALA A 108 19.60 -3.59 -0.57
C ALA A 108 18.91 -4.92 -0.24
N SER A 109 19.49 -5.70 0.67
CA SER A 109 18.99 -7.03 1.00
C SER A 109 19.22 -7.38 2.45
N TRP A 110 18.37 -8.28 2.99
CA TRP A 110 18.45 -8.76 4.36
C TRP A 110 17.88 -10.18 4.48
N ASP A 111 18.26 -10.86 5.54
CA ASP A 111 17.74 -12.18 5.89
C ASP A 111 16.31 -12.04 6.48
N THR A 112 15.35 -12.83 5.97
CA THR A 112 13.97 -12.92 6.47
C THR A 112 13.70 -14.24 7.20
N GLY A 113 14.76 -14.99 7.54
CA GLY A 113 14.67 -16.26 8.22
C GLY A 113 14.34 -17.44 7.28
N SER A 114 14.40 -18.64 7.84
CA SER A 114 14.10 -19.88 7.09
C SER A 114 14.86 -20.02 5.76
N GLY A 115 16.09 -19.50 5.71
CA GLY A 115 16.92 -19.52 4.49
C GLY A 115 16.43 -18.60 3.37
N ARG A 116 15.56 -17.63 3.68
CA ARG A 116 15.05 -16.64 2.72
C ARG A 116 15.81 -15.33 2.81
N THR A 117 15.96 -14.67 1.69
CA THR A 117 16.53 -13.33 1.59
C THR A 117 15.53 -12.40 0.90
N ALA A 118 15.21 -11.29 1.54
CA ALA A 118 14.51 -10.18 0.93
C ALA A 118 15.50 -9.27 0.21
N ARG A 119 15.07 -8.71 -0.91
CA ARG A 119 15.84 -7.74 -1.71
C ARG A 119 14.90 -6.68 -2.27
N ILE A 120 15.31 -5.42 -2.23
CA ILE A 120 14.66 -4.36 -2.98
C ILE A 120 15.05 -4.51 -4.46
N THR A 121 14.07 -4.82 -5.31
CA THR A 121 14.30 -5.05 -6.75
C THR A 121 13.93 -3.85 -7.60
N ALA A 122 13.03 -2.99 -7.11
CA ALA A 122 12.69 -1.74 -7.78
C ALA A 122 12.26 -0.67 -6.76
N ILE A 123 12.47 0.59 -7.13
CA ILE A 123 11.97 1.79 -6.46
C ILE A 123 11.32 2.68 -7.52
N ASP A 124 10.54 3.66 -7.08
CA ASP A 124 9.86 4.61 -7.99
C ASP A 124 8.86 3.93 -8.95
N GLU A 125 8.26 2.81 -8.52
CA GLU A 125 7.21 2.17 -9.29
C GLU A 125 5.90 2.96 -9.17
N ARG A 126 5.15 3.02 -10.30
CA ARG A 126 3.75 3.46 -10.30
C ARG A 126 2.85 2.25 -10.19
N VAL A 127 1.95 2.28 -9.20
CA VAL A 127 0.99 1.20 -8.91
C VAL A 127 -0.43 1.70 -9.09
N GLU A 128 -1.25 0.93 -9.80
CA GLU A 128 -2.68 1.16 -9.97
C GLU A 128 -3.45 -0.04 -9.45
N VAL A 129 -4.24 0.16 -8.40
CA VAL A 129 -5.10 -0.84 -7.75
C VAL A 129 -6.46 -0.21 -7.43
N MET A 130 -7.42 -0.97 -6.92
CA MET A 130 -8.76 -0.45 -6.61
C MET A 130 -8.72 0.71 -5.61
N ALA A 131 -7.79 0.69 -4.64
CA ALA A 131 -7.61 1.76 -3.66
C ALA A 131 -7.11 3.08 -4.27
N GLY A 132 -6.57 3.09 -5.49
CA GLY A 132 -6.07 4.29 -6.14
C GLY A 132 -4.84 4.06 -7.00
N VAL A 133 -4.21 5.19 -7.36
CA VAL A 133 -2.95 5.22 -8.10
C VAL A 133 -1.89 5.84 -7.20
N PHE A 134 -0.79 5.12 -7.05
CA PHE A 134 0.32 5.47 -6.14
C PHE A 134 1.63 5.54 -6.91
N GLU A 135 2.50 6.44 -6.51
CA GLU A 135 3.83 6.68 -7.09
C GLU A 135 4.92 6.40 -6.05
N GLU A 136 6.16 6.37 -6.46
CA GLU A 136 7.33 6.17 -5.60
C GLU A 136 7.29 4.83 -4.84
N CYS A 137 6.55 3.83 -5.35
CA CYS A 137 6.42 2.54 -4.68
C CYS A 137 7.71 1.72 -4.79
N VAL A 138 7.92 0.89 -3.78
CA VAL A 138 9.12 0.06 -3.61
C VAL A 138 8.73 -1.41 -3.68
N ARG A 139 9.38 -2.17 -4.56
CA ARG A 139 9.22 -3.62 -4.67
C ARG A 139 10.28 -4.34 -3.87
N VAL A 140 9.82 -5.22 -3.00
CA VAL A 140 10.66 -6.15 -2.23
C VAL A 140 10.34 -7.56 -2.67
N GLU A 141 11.35 -8.34 -3.03
CA GLU A 141 11.21 -9.76 -3.36
C GLU A 141 11.95 -10.61 -2.33
N GLU A 142 11.26 -11.62 -1.82
CA GLU A 142 11.82 -12.64 -0.95
C GLU A 142 11.99 -13.93 -1.73
N THR A 143 13.21 -14.46 -1.73
CA THR A 143 13.59 -15.68 -2.43
C THR A 143 14.39 -16.60 -1.53
N GLY A 144 14.57 -17.83 -1.93
CA GLY A 144 15.24 -18.85 -1.15
C GLY A 144 14.26 -19.67 -0.31
N GLY A 145 14.79 -20.34 0.71
CA GLY A 145 14.02 -21.32 1.51
C GLY A 145 13.83 -22.65 0.78
N ASP A 146 13.51 -23.71 1.56
CA ASP A 146 13.42 -25.08 1.06
C ASP A 146 12.17 -25.33 0.22
N ASP A 147 11.16 -24.42 0.31
CA ASP A 147 9.88 -24.56 -0.38
C ASP A 147 9.86 -23.93 -1.79
N GLY A 148 10.95 -23.29 -2.20
CA GLY A 148 11.07 -22.63 -3.51
C GLY A 148 10.05 -21.52 -3.76
N ARG A 149 9.43 -20.98 -2.70
CA ARG A 149 8.47 -19.90 -2.78
C ARG A 149 9.16 -18.58 -3.05
N VAL A 150 8.59 -17.79 -3.94
CA VAL A 150 8.94 -16.38 -4.17
C VAL A 150 7.79 -15.52 -3.67
N ILE A 151 8.09 -14.55 -2.80
CA ILE A 151 7.11 -13.57 -2.33
C ILE A 151 7.55 -12.20 -2.85
N ALA A 152 6.66 -11.48 -3.51
CA ALA A 152 6.89 -10.11 -3.94
C ALA A 152 5.86 -9.21 -3.29
N THR A 153 6.32 -8.17 -2.59
CA THR A 153 5.46 -7.16 -1.99
C THR A 153 5.83 -5.78 -2.54
N VAL A 154 4.82 -5.03 -2.97
CA VAL A 154 4.99 -3.64 -3.37
C VAL A 154 4.43 -2.75 -2.27
N TYR A 155 5.29 -1.92 -1.71
CA TYR A 155 4.96 -0.95 -0.68
C TYR A 155 4.92 0.46 -1.29
N CYS A 156 3.87 1.21 -1.01
CA CYS A 156 3.78 2.60 -1.44
C CYS A 156 3.87 3.53 -0.22
N PRO A 157 4.66 4.63 -0.31
CA PRO A 157 4.83 5.56 0.80
C PRO A 157 3.50 6.13 1.29
N ASP A 158 3.33 6.19 2.61
CA ASP A 158 2.14 6.71 3.30
C ASP A 158 0.85 5.93 3.00
N VAL A 159 0.97 4.73 2.43
CA VAL A 159 -0.13 3.80 2.10
C VAL A 159 0.08 2.44 2.75
N GLY A 160 1.23 1.82 2.51
CA GLY A 160 1.53 0.45 2.96
C GLY A 160 1.64 -0.55 1.81
N PRO A 161 1.50 -1.86 2.09
CA PRO A 161 1.52 -2.90 1.07
C PRO A 161 0.32 -2.73 0.11
N THR A 162 0.58 -2.61 -1.18
CA THR A 162 -0.45 -2.43 -2.22
C THR A 162 -0.67 -3.68 -3.05
N ILE A 163 0.40 -4.45 -3.27
CA ILE A 163 0.36 -5.73 -3.97
C ILE A 163 1.20 -6.72 -3.17
N ILE A 164 0.65 -7.91 -2.93
CA ILE A 164 1.34 -9.02 -2.27
C ILE A 164 1.16 -10.24 -3.16
N GLU A 165 2.26 -10.76 -3.71
CA GLU A 165 2.24 -11.96 -4.55
C GLU A 165 3.06 -13.06 -3.89
N SER A 166 2.53 -14.27 -3.87
CA SER A 166 3.25 -15.47 -3.48
C SER A 166 3.16 -16.47 -4.60
N ARG A 167 4.28 -16.91 -5.14
CA ARG A 167 4.40 -17.92 -6.19
C ARG A 167 5.22 -19.08 -5.69
N MET A 168 4.77 -20.29 -5.98
CA MET A 168 5.47 -21.52 -5.64
C MET A 168 5.33 -22.52 -6.78
N THR A 169 6.43 -23.16 -7.14
CA THR A 169 6.44 -24.27 -8.11
C THR A 169 6.54 -25.58 -7.37
N ALA A 170 5.53 -26.44 -7.52
CA ALA A 170 5.56 -27.77 -6.91
C ALA A 170 6.65 -28.63 -7.53
N GLN A 171 7.65 -29.03 -6.76
CA GLN A 171 8.85 -29.73 -7.24
C GLN A 171 8.53 -31.06 -7.94
N LEU A 172 7.47 -31.77 -7.50
CA LEU A 172 7.11 -33.08 -8.06
C LEU A 172 6.31 -33.01 -9.37
N THR A 173 5.53 -31.94 -9.56
CA THR A 173 4.59 -31.83 -10.70
C THR A 173 4.96 -30.72 -11.67
N GLY A 174 5.85 -29.81 -11.27
CA GLY A 174 6.13 -28.58 -12.00
C GLY A 174 4.95 -27.60 -12.05
N MET A 175 3.86 -27.87 -11.33
CA MET A 175 2.70 -26.97 -11.30
C MET A 175 3.02 -25.70 -10.52
N GLU A 176 2.67 -24.57 -11.10
CA GLU A 176 2.75 -23.28 -10.41
C GLU A 176 1.45 -23.01 -9.66
N ALA A 177 1.60 -22.62 -8.40
CA ALA A 177 0.54 -22.03 -7.59
C ALA A 177 0.88 -20.59 -7.30
N ALA A 178 -0.07 -19.69 -7.52
CA ALA A 178 0.10 -18.27 -7.24
C ALA A 178 -1.08 -17.76 -6.40
N VAL A 179 -0.77 -16.92 -5.44
CA VAL A 179 -1.75 -16.14 -4.67
C VAL A 179 -1.37 -14.68 -4.83
N ARG A 180 -2.34 -13.84 -5.15
CA ARG A 180 -2.14 -12.41 -5.31
C ARG A 180 -3.18 -11.63 -4.52
N GLY A 181 -2.72 -10.80 -3.58
CA GLY A 181 -3.51 -9.80 -2.90
C GLY A 181 -3.30 -8.43 -3.51
N THR A 182 -4.36 -7.72 -3.86
CA THR A 182 -4.30 -6.33 -4.33
C THR A 182 -5.10 -5.44 -3.40
N LEU A 183 -4.54 -4.28 -3.05
CA LEU A 183 -5.17 -3.34 -2.13
C LEU A 183 -6.48 -2.80 -2.72
N ARG A 184 -7.58 -3.09 -2.02
CA ARG A 184 -8.93 -2.65 -2.37
C ARG A 184 -9.28 -1.31 -1.73
N ALA A 185 -8.94 -1.18 -0.44
CA ALA A 185 -9.17 0.03 0.34
C ALA A 185 -8.22 0.05 1.54
N PHE A 186 -7.93 1.23 2.06
CA PHE A 186 -7.19 1.41 3.31
C PHE A 186 -7.67 2.66 4.04
N ALA A 187 -7.46 2.69 5.34
CA ALA A 187 -7.60 3.87 6.19
C ALA A 187 -6.49 3.86 7.24
N LEU A 188 -5.91 4.99 7.53
CA LEU A 188 -4.79 5.13 8.48
C LEU A 188 -5.26 5.82 9.76
N GLY A 189 -4.92 5.21 10.92
CA GLY A 189 -5.14 5.82 12.23
C GLY A 189 -6.55 6.30 12.47
N ASP A 190 -6.68 7.57 12.84
CA ASP A 190 -7.96 8.20 13.21
C ASP A 190 -8.99 8.26 12.05
N GLU A 191 -8.54 8.21 10.80
CA GLU A 191 -9.47 8.11 9.66
C GLU A 191 -10.27 6.81 9.71
N ALA A 192 -9.65 5.70 10.11
CA ALA A 192 -10.33 4.42 10.26
C ALA A 192 -11.38 4.46 11.39
N ALA A 193 -11.11 5.19 12.46
CA ALA A 193 -12.07 5.37 13.57
C ALA A 193 -13.30 6.15 13.14
N SER A 194 -13.17 7.11 12.22
CA SER A 194 -14.30 7.89 11.71
C SER A 194 -15.28 7.07 10.86
N TYR A 195 -14.76 6.07 10.12
CA TYR A 195 -15.60 5.15 9.34
C TYR A 195 -16.31 4.12 10.22
N ALA A 196 -15.68 3.63 11.29
CA ALA A 196 -16.30 2.68 12.22
C ALA A 196 -17.45 3.29 13.04
N GLY A 197 -17.47 4.63 13.21
CA GLY A 197 -18.55 5.35 13.88
C GLY A 197 -19.76 5.65 12.99
N ALA A 198 -19.65 5.50 11.67
CA ALA A 198 -20.74 5.76 10.72
C ALA A 198 -21.71 4.58 10.59
N ASP A 199 -21.32 3.37 10.98
CA ASP A 199 -22.13 2.15 10.90
C ASP A 199 -22.92 1.85 12.18
N GLY A 200 -23.00 2.82 13.13
CA GLY A 200 -23.87 2.78 14.28
C GLY A 200 -25.34 2.92 13.86
N VAL A 201 -25.86 1.95 13.12
CA VAL A 201 -27.30 1.74 13.01
C VAL A 201 -27.76 1.22 14.36
N ASP A 202 -28.42 2.07 15.14
CA ASP A 202 -29.21 1.66 16.29
C ASP A 202 -30.23 0.60 15.82
N VAL A 203 -29.89 -0.66 16.04
CA VAL A 203 -30.87 -1.75 15.93
C VAL A 203 -31.75 -1.62 17.20
N GLU A 204 -32.85 -0.91 17.06
CA GLU A 204 -33.94 -0.98 18.02
C GLU A 204 -34.41 -2.44 18.09
N GLU A 205 -34.14 -3.10 19.21
CA GLU A 205 -34.70 -4.42 19.52
C GLU A 205 -36.24 -4.31 19.70
N PRO A 206 -36.98 -5.24 19.09
CA PRO A 206 -38.46 -5.29 19.23
C PRO A 206 -38.94 -5.78 20.59
#